data_e5ae43bd50d704afedbb704f86412810
#
_entry.id   e5ae43bd50d704afedbb704f86412810
#
_cell.length_a   1.000
_cell.length_b   1.000
_cell.length_c   1.000
_cell.angle_alpha   90.00
_cell.angle_beta   90.00
_cell.angle_gamma   90.00
#
_symmetry.space_group_name_H-M   'P 1'
#
loop_
_entity.id
_entity.type
_entity.pdbx_description
1 polymer ?
#
loop_
_entity_poly.entity_id
_entity_poly.type
_entity_poly.pdbx_seq_one_letter_code
_entity_poly.pdbx_strand_id
1 'polypeptide(L)'
;LKVDISENRKLTETFENIVNKAPLTAREGQKLGLIDGTMYLPQLEKQLKDEGAEHFVNLQDYAATLSHNDGNLPTIAVLNLNGEIIDGKSKDNLSRDSAICSQDTVEDIENIKNLKQLKAVVVRIDSPGGSYNAADEIYFALKQLKEKTKVPLIISQSSYAASGGYFISLAGDYIMAEPMTITGSIGV
;
A
#
# COMPACT_ATOMS: atom_id res chain seq x y z
N LEU A 1 3.59 11.31 15.65
CA LEU A 1 4.95 11.13 15.12
C LEU A 1 6.02 11.57 16.12
N LYS A 2 6.03 12.85 16.61
CA LYS A 2 7.03 13.34 17.59
C LYS A 2 7.05 12.49 18.86
N VAL A 3 5.89 12.24 19.46
CA VAL A 3 5.73 11.40 20.67
C VAL A 3 6.20 9.99 20.38
N ASP A 4 5.73 9.39 19.29
CA ASP A 4 6.07 8.02 18.91
C ASP A 4 7.58 7.82 18.72
N ILE A 5 8.27 8.77 18.07
CA ILE A 5 9.72 8.70 17.90
C ILE A 5 10.43 8.81 19.25
N SER A 6 10.01 9.76 20.09
CA SER A 6 10.64 10.00 21.39
C SER A 6 10.43 8.83 22.35
N GLU A 7 9.31 8.13 22.28
CA GLU A 7 9.00 6.98 23.12
C GLU A 7 9.66 5.68 22.63
N ASN A 8 9.74 5.48 21.31
CA ASN A 8 10.23 4.24 20.72
C ASN A 8 11.73 4.25 20.39
N ARG A 9 12.39 5.42 20.46
CA ARG A 9 13.81 5.56 20.12
C ARG A 9 14.59 6.13 21.29
N LYS A 10 15.81 5.63 21.49
CA LYS A 10 16.74 6.15 22.49
C LYS A 10 17.50 7.37 21.91
N LEU A 11 16.77 8.47 21.79
CA LEU A 11 17.37 9.71 21.25
C LEU A 11 18.43 10.27 22.20
N THR A 12 19.53 10.76 21.63
CA THR A 12 20.61 11.41 22.39
C THR A 12 20.37 12.91 22.58
N GLU A 13 19.42 13.48 21.83
CA GLU A 13 19.04 14.89 21.86
C GLU A 13 17.52 15.05 21.79
N THR A 14 17.02 16.27 22.03
CA THR A 14 15.60 16.55 21.88
C THR A 14 15.15 16.44 20.41
N PHE A 15 13.91 16.06 20.19
CA PHE A 15 13.35 15.91 18.83
C PHE A 15 13.49 17.21 18.02
N GLU A 16 13.26 18.39 18.63
CA GLU A 16 13.40 19.69 17.99
C GLU A 16 14.83 19.96 17.51
N ASN A 17 15.81 19.63 18.35
CA ASN A 17 17.21 19.80 17.98
C ASN A 17 17.59 18.90 16.80
N ILE A 18 17.04 17.68 16.76
CA ILE A 18 17.28 16.73 15.67
C ILE A 18 16.68 17.25 14.37
N VAL A 19 15.42 17.73 14.41
CA VAL A 19 14.73 18.28 13.22
C VAL A 19 15.47 19.48 12.65
N ASN A 20 16.00 20.36 13.51
CA ASN A 20 16.75 21.55 13.08
C ASN A 20 18.10 21.21 12.41
N LYS A 21 18.61 19.99 12.56
CA LYS A 21 19.85 19.52 11.90
C LYS A 21 19.61 18.89 10.54
N ALA A 22 18.36 18.68 10.13
CA ALA A 22 18.02 18.04 8.85
C ALA A 22 18.54 18.87 7.64
N PRO A 23 18.96 18.21 6.53
CA PRO A 23 18.97 16.76 6.33
C PRO A 23 20.13 16.07 7.06
N LEU A 24 19.88 14.85 7.54
CA LEU A 24 20.85 14.05 8.28
C LEU A 24 21.44 12.95 7.39
N THR A 25 22.72 12.65 7.56
CA THR A 25 23.30 11.43 7.02
C THR A 25 22.91 10.22 7.87
N ALA A 26 23.04 9.01 7.31
CA ALA A 26 22.76 7.79 8.06
C ALA A 26 23.63 7.64 9.32
N ARG A 27 24.90 8.05 9.24
CA ARG A 27 25.81 8.07 10.41
C ARG A 27 25.37 9.02 11.51
N GLU A 28 24.87 10.19 11.14
CA GLU A 28 24.30 11.16 12.09
C GLU A 28 23.01 10.62 12.69
N GLY A 29 22.12 10.03 11.88
CA GLY A 29 20.93 9.38 12.36
C GLY A 29 21.22 8.29 13.39
N GLN A 30 22.27 7.49 13.17
CA GLN A 30 22.71 6.48 14.12
C GLN A 30 23.23 7.10 15.43
N LYS A 31 24.05 8.13 15.35
CA LYS A 31 24.57 8.85 16.54
C LYS A 31 23.45 9.48 17.37
N LEU A 32 22.40 9.94 16.70
CA LEU A 32 21.23 10.57 17.34
C LEU A 32 20.20 9.55 17.85
N GLY A 33 20.39 8.27 17.62
CA GLY A 33 19.50 7.21 18.04
C GLY A 33 18.25 7.05 17.18
N LEU A 34 18.21 7.64 15.98
CA LEU A 34 17.11 7.51 15.03
C LEU A 34 17.11 6.15 14.34
N ILE A 35 18.28 5.59 14.08
CA ILE A 35 18.46 4.24 13.49
C ILE A 35 19.47 3.45 14.31
N ASP A 36 19.39 2.13 14.25
CA ASP A 36 20.20 1.24 15.08
C ASP A 36 21.59 1.01 14.50
N GLY A 37 21.72 1.04 13.17
CA GLY A 37 22.99 0.77 12.50
C GLY A 37 22.98 1.18 11.03
N THR A 38 24.18 1.13 10.45
CA THR A 38 24.39 1.30 9.01
C THR A 38 25.24 0.17 8.50
N MET A 39 24.74 -0.58 7.52
CA MET A 39 25.51 -1.65 6.88
C MET A 39 25.02 -1.91 5.47
N TYR A 40 25.83 -2.54 4.66
CA TYR A 40 25.41 -3.02 3.35
C TYR A 40 24.67 -4.36 3.49
N LEU A 41 23.77 -4.67 2.56
CA LEU A 41 22.99 -5.91 2.58
C LEU A 41 23.85 -7.18 2.78
N PRO A 42 24.99 -7.38 2.10
CA PRO A 42 25.83 -8.55 2.35
C PRO A 42 26.38 -8.66 3.79
N GLN A 43 26.58 -7.52 4.45
CA GLN A 43 27.01 -7.49 5.85
C GLN A 43 25.88 -7.89 6.79
N LEU A 44 24.66 -7.42 6.51
CA LEU A 44 23.46 -7.80 7.26
C LEU A 44 23.18 -9.29 7.10
N GLU A 45 23.23 -9.82 5.88
CA GLU A 45 23.05 -11.25 5.62
C GLU A 45 24.09 -12.10 6.36
N LYS A 46 25.34 -11.67 6.38
CA LYS A 46 26.39 -12.34 7.13
C LYS A 46 26.09 -12.32 8.63
N GLN A 47 25.75 -11.16 9.18
CA GLN A 47 25.42 -11.03 10.59
C GLN A 47 24.26 -11.95 10.98
N LEU A 48 23.17 -11.96 10.18
CA LEU A 48 22.01 -12.81 10.45
C LEU A 48 22.35 -14.31 10.38
N LYS A 49 23.24 -14.71 9.47
CA LYS A 49 23.77 -16.09 9.43
C LYS A 49 24.58 -16.44 10.67
N ASP A 50 25.44 -15.54 11.12
CA ASP A 50 26.23 -15.71 12.34
C ASP A 50 25.32 -15.78 13.59
N GLU A 51 24.14 -15.13 13.55
CA GLU A 51 23.09 -15.18 14.57
C GLU A 51 22.15 -16.40 14.44
N GLY A 52 22.37 -17.28 13.44
CA GLY A 52 21.64 -18.54 13.27
C GLY A 52 20.60 -18.57 12.16
N ALA A 53 20.52 -17.57 11.29
CA ALA A 53 19.66 -17.63 10.12
C ALA A 53 20.22 -18.61 9.10
N GLU A 54 19.50 -19.70 8.85
CA GLU A 54 19.92 -20.73 7.88
C GLU A 54 19.55 -20.36 6.45
N HIS A 55 18.37 -19.74 6.27
CA HIS A 55 17.82 -19.41 4.96
C HIS A 55 17.22 -18.01 4.94
N PHE A 56 17.32 -17.35 3.77
CA PHE A 56 16.62 -16.12 3.47
C PHE A 56 15.55 -16.41 2.43
N VAL A 57 14.32 -16.00 2.71
CA VAL A 57 13.18 -16.08 1.79
C VAL A 57 12.63 -14.69 1.55
N ASN A 58 12.18 -14.40 0.35
CA ASN A 58 11.48 -13.16 0.12
C ASN A 58 10.06 -13.20 0.74
N LEU A 59 9.49 -12.03 0.98
CA LEU A 59 8.20 -11.92 1.66
C LEU A 59 7.06 -12.58 0.87
N GLN A 60 7.11 -12.53 -0.47
CA GLN A 60 6.09 -13.13 -1.32
C GLN A 60 6.11 -14.66 -1.22
N ASP A 61 7.29 -15.27 -1.29
CA ASP A 61 7.44 -16.72 -1.15
C ASP A 61 7.01 -17.19 0.24
N TYR A 62 7.38 -16.44 1.28
CA TYR A 62 6.93 -16.73 2.64
C TYR A 62 5.41 -16.60 2.76
N ALA A 63 4.81 -15.54 2.24
CA ALA A 63 3.36 -15.34 2.24
C ALA A 63 2.63 -16.46 1.49
N ALA A 64 3.19 -16.94 0.38
CA ALA A 64 2.63 -18.07 -0.38
C ALA A 64 2.60 -19.38 0.45
N THR A 65 3.54 -19.58 1.36
CA THR A 65 3.53 -20.75 2.27
C THR A 65 2.45 -20.65 3.35
N LEU A 66 1.99 -19.44 3.68
CA LEU A 66 0.96 -19.20 4.68
C LEU A 66 -0.45 -19.27 4.11
N SER A 67 -0.61 -19.14 2.80
CA SER A 67 -1.92 -19.14 2.15
C SER A 67 -2.44 -20.56 1.90
N HIS A 68 -2.93 -21.22 2.94
CA HIS A 68 -3.82 -22.36 2.80
C HIS A 68 -5.26 -21.83 2.78
N ASN A 69 -5.71 -21.42 1.59
CA ASN A 69 -7.10 -21.05 1.42
C ASN A 69 -7.90 -22.30 1.00
N ASP A 70 -8.59 -22.93 1.95
CA ASP A 70 -9.45 -24.09 1.71
C ASP A 70 -10.68 -23.78 0.84
N GLY A 71 -10.76 -22.56 0.28
CA GLY A 71 -11.90 -22.12 -0.54
C GLY A 71 -13.25 -22.02 0.22
N ASN A 72 -13.29 -22.48 1.46
CA ASN A 72 -14.47 -22.48 2.33
C ASN A 72 -14.37 -21.46 3.48
N LEU A 73 -13.23 -20.81 3.64
CA LEU A 73 -13.04 -19.81 4.69
C LEU A 73 -13.63 -18.45 4.28
N PRO A 74 -14.18 -17.70 5.25
CA PRO A 74 -14.57 -16.32 5.02
C PRO A 74 -13.38 -15.50 4.49
N THR A 75 -13.56 -14.86 3.35
CA THR A 75 -12.47 -14.16 2.61
C THR A 75 -12.68 -12.65 2.62
N ILE A 76 -11.64 -11.91 2.90
CA ILE A 76 -11.56 -10.48 2.63
C ILE A 76 -10.59 -10.29 1.47
N ALA A 77 -11.07 -9.67 0.39
CA ALA A 77 -10.21 -9.32 -0.74
C ALA A 77 -9.55 -7.97 -0.51
N VAL A 78 -8.26 -7.87 -0.80
CA VAL A 78 -7.52 -6.60 -0.78
C VAL A 78 -7.03 -6.30 -2.18
N LEU A 79 -7.51 -5.20 -2.77
CA LEU A 79 -7.08 -4.68 -4.06
C LEU A 79 -6.14 -3.49 -3.82
N ASN A 80 -4.89 -3.61 -4.22
CA ASN A 80 -3.90 -2.54 -4.12
C ASN A 80 -3.84 -1.75 -5.43
N LEU A 81 -4.10 -0.45 -5.37
CA LEU A 81 -4.01 0.50 -6.47
C LEU A 81 -2.87 1.48 -6.18
N ASN A 82 -1.74 1.28 -6.84
CA ASN A 82 -0.52 2.04 -6.59
C ASN A 82 0.00 2.71 -7.86
N GLY A 83 0.29 4.01 -7.80
CA GLY A 83 0.86 4.79 -8.89
C GLY A 83 -0.14 5.62 -9.67
N GLU A 84 0.28 6.09 -10.84
CA GLU A 84 -0.52 6.90 -11.76
C GLU A 84 -1.61 6.05 -12.44
N ILE A 85 -2.79 6.62 -12.59
CA ILE A 85 -3.92 5.97 -13.27
C ILE A 85 -3.78 6.18 -14.78
N ILE A 86 -3.70 5.10 -15.54
CA ILE A 86 -3.52 5.11 -16.99
C ILE A 86 -4.54 4.20 -17.70
N ASP A 87 -4.85 4.54 -18.96
CA ASP A 87 -5.74 3.73 -19.78
C ASP A 87 -5.06 2.45 -20.28
N GLY A 88 -5.83 1.38 -20.39
CA GLY A 88 -5.40 0.15 -21.03
C GLY A 88 -4.79 -0.89 -20.12
N LYS A 89 -3.89 -1.73 -20.67
CA LYS A 89 -3.21 -2.82 -19.98
C LYS A 89 -1.74 -2.50 -19.73
N SER A 90 -1.19 -3.07 -18.66
CA SER A 90 0.25 -3.10 -18.41
C SER A 90 0.98 -3.87 -19.52
N LYS A 91 2.17 -3.41 -19.86
CA LYS A 91 3.01 -4.09 -20.88
C LYS A 91 3.75 -5.30 -20.31
N ASP A 92 4.01 -5.28 -19.02
CA ASP A 92 4.70 -6.33 -18.25
C ASP A 92 4.32 -6.27 -16.77
N ASN A 93 4.73 -7.26 -15.98
CA ASN A 93 4.43 -7.32 -14.55
C ASN A 93 5.04 -6.14 -13.77
N LEU A 94 6.18 -5.61 -14.20
CA LEU A 94 6.84 -4.49 -13.53
C LEU A 94 6.05 -3.18 -13.72
N SER A 95 5.45 -2.98 -14.89
CA SER A 95 4.56 -1.85 -15.17
C SER A 95 3.27 -1.92 -14.34
N ARG A 96 2.79 -3.14 -14.05
CA ARG A 96 1.60 -3.38 -13.22
C ARG A 96 1.79 -2.95 -11.76
N ASP A 97 3.02 -3.05 -11.25
CA ASP A 97 3.34 -2.64 -9.87
C ASP A 97 3.57 -1.13 -9.74
N SER A 98 3.79 -0.42 -10.85
CA SER A 98 4.16 1.00 -10.86
C SER A 98 3.06 1.94 -11.37
N ALA A 99 1.98 1.41 -11.94
CA ALA A 99 0.85 2.18 -12.45
C ALA A 99 -0.47 1.42 -12.30
N ILE A 100 -1.57 2.17 -12.19
CA ILE A 100 -2.93 1.64 -12.14
C ILE A 100 -3.49 1.61 -13.56
N CYS A 101 -3.36 0.46 -14.22
CA CYS A 101 -3.87 0.24 -15.57
C CYS A 101 -5.36 -0.13 -15.51
N SER A 102 -6.24 0.61 -16.19
CA SER A 102 -7.69 0.46 -16.07
C SER A 102 -8.16 -0.96 -16.38
N GLN A 103 -7.70 -1.55 -17.49
CA GLN A 103 -8.16 -2.88 -17.92
C GLN A 103 -7.68 -3.99 -16.97
N ASP A 104 -6.43 -3.93 -16.49
CA ASP A 104 -5.94 -4.91 -15.51
C ASP A 104 -6.70 -4.81 -14.19
N THR A 105 -6.95 -3.58 -13.75
CA THR A 105 -7.71 -3.33 -12.51
C THR A 105 -9.15 -3.82 -12.62
N VAL A 106 -9.82 -3.58 -13.75
CA VAL A 106 -11.17 -4.08 -14.01
C VAL A 106 -11.19 -5.61 -14.02
N GLU A 107 -10.19 -6.26 -14.62
CA GLU A 107 -10.04 -7.72 -14.61
C GLU A 107 -9.86 -8.25 -13.18
N ASP A 108 -9.04 -7.62 -12.37
CA ASP A 108 -8.86 -7.97 -10.96
C ASP A 108 -10.17 -7.81 -10.16
N ILE A 109 -10.93 -6.73 -10.40
CA ILE A 109 -12.25 -6.51 -9.78
C ILE A 109 -13.24 -7.61 -10.19
N GLU A 110 -13.24 -8.04 -11.47
CA GLU A 110 -14.10 -9.14 -11.92
C GLU A 110 -13.70 -10.48 -11.26
N ASN A 111 -12.40 -10.72 -11.06
CA ASN A 111 -11.92 -11.90 -10.33
C ASN A 111 -12.39 -11.88 -8.87
N ILE A 112 -12.29 -10.75 -8.18
CA ILE A 112 -12.78 -10.57 -6.82
C ILE A 112 -14.30 -10.82 -6.74
N LYS A 113 -15.06 -10.35 -7.71
CA LYS A 113 -16.52 -10.50 -7.80
C LYS A 113 -16.97 -11.98 -7.82
N ASN A 114 -16.10 -12.88 -8.25
CA ASN A 114 -16.35 -14.31 -8.36
C ASN A 114 -15.79 -15.15 -7.20
N LEU A 115 -15.15 -14.51 -6.21
CA LEU A 115 -14.62 -15.20 -5.03
C LEU A 115 -15.75 -15.81 -4.19
N LYS A 116 -15.52 -17.06 -3.78
CA LYS A 116 -16.42 -17.75 -2.84
C LYS A 116 -16.19 -17.21 -1.42
N GLN A 117 -17.27 -17.16 -0.63
CA GLN A 117 -17.20 -16.72 0.78
C GLN A 117 -16.64 -15.32 0.98
N LEU A 118 -16.70 -14.43 -0.02
CA LEU A 118 -16.33 -13.04 0.09
C LEU A 118 -17.17 -12.34 1.18
N LYS A 119 -16.52 -11.66 2.13
CA LYS A 119 -17.16 -10.96 3.26
C LYS A 119 -16.95 -9.46 3.24
N ALA A 120 -15.85 -9.01 2.65
CA ALA A 120 -15.56 -7.59 2.46
C ALA A 120 -14.52 -7.43 1.34
N VAL A 121 -14.47 -6.23 0.79
CA VAL A 121 -13.40 -5.80 -0.12
C VAL A 121 -12.76 -4.54 0.44
N VAL A 122 -11.44 -4.54 0.51
CA VAL A 122 -10.63 -3.37 0.85
C VAL A 122 -9.90 -2.93 -0.41
N VAL A 123 -10.11 -1.69 -0.83
CA VAL A 123 -9.33 -1.07 -1.92
C VAL A 123 -8.35 -0.10 -1.29
N ARG A 124 -7.07 -0.46 -1.33
CA ARG A 124 -6.00 0.41 -0.87
C ARG A 124 -5.49 1.25 -2.03
N ILE A 125 -5.52 2.57 -1.85
CA ILE A 125 -5.19 3.53 -2.91
C ILE A 125 -3.98 4.35 -2.48
N ASP A 126 -2.94 4.34 -3.31
CA ASP A 126 -1.78 5.23 -3.23
C ASP A 126 -1.53 5.83 -4.61
N SER A 127 -2.27 6.89 -4.94
CA SER A 127 -2.30 7.46 -6.30
C SER A 127 -2.46 8.97 -6.31
N PRO A 128 -1.64 9.70 -7.07
CA PRO A 128 -1.83 11.12 -7.33
C PRO A 128 -3.01 11.41 -8.29
N GLY A 129 -3.58 10.36 -8.90
CA GLY A 129 -4.57 10.45 -9.95
C GLY A 129 -4.02 10.05 -11.32
N GLY A 130 -4.60 10.58 -12.39
CA GLY A 130 -4.21 10.29 -13.77
C GLY A 130 -5.39 10.43 -14.73
N SER A 131 -5.50 9.50 -15.70
CA SER A 131 -6.58 9.49 -16.69
C SER A 131 -7.96 9.44 -16.04
N TYR A 132 -8.81 10.42 -16.38
CA TYR A 132 -10.20 10.44 -15.92
C TYR A 132 -10.99 9.24 -16.43
N ASN A 133 -10.83 8.89 -17.72
CA ASN A 133 -11.56 7.76 -18.30
C ASN A 133 -11.20 6.44 -17.60
N ALA A 134 -9.91 6.21 -17.35
CA ALA A 134 -9.45 5.05 -16.61
C ALA A 134 -10.00 5.00 -15.17
N ALA A 135 -10.03 6.15 -14.50
CA ALA A 135 -10.61 6.25 -13.16
C ALA A 135 -12.11 5.97 -13.14
N ASP A 136 -12.85 6.44 -14.16
CA ASP A 136 -14.29 6.20 -14.32
C ASP A 136 -14.59 4.71 -14.59
N GLU A 137 -13.82 4.05 -15.45
CA GLU A 137 -13.92 2.60 -15.69
C GLU A 137 -13.75 1.80 -14.39
N ILE A 138 -12.72 2.12 -13.60
CA ILE A 138 -12.43 1.45 -12.32
C ILE A 138 -13.55 1.73 -11.30
N TYR A 139 -13.98 3.01 -11.18
CA TYR A 139 -15.08 3.39 -10.31
C TYR A 139 -16.36 2.60 -10.64
N PHE A 140 -16.71 2.54 -11.92
CA PHE A 140 -17.89 1.82 -12.37
C PHE A 140 -17.79 0.31 -12.07
N ALA A 141 -16.63 -0.31 -12.31
CA ALA A 141 -16.41 -1.73 -11.99
C ALA A 141 -16.56 -2.01 -10.48
N LEU A 142 -16.04 -1.14 -9.62
CA LEU A 142 -16.21 -1.23 -8.17
C LEU A 142 -17.68 -1.08 -7.74
N LYS A 143 -18.43 -0.18 -8.37
CA LYS A 143 -19.87 -0.05 -8.14
C LYS A 143 -20.61 -1.33 -8.51
N GLN A 144 -20.30 -1.93 -9.67
CA GLN A 144 -20.87 -3.20 -10.08
C GLN A 144 -20.52 -4.36 -9.14
N LEU A 145 -19.26 -4.43 -8.67
CA LEU A 145 -18.84 -5.41 -7.66
C LEU A 145 -19.72 -5.31 -6.41
N LYS A 146 -19.87 -4.10 -5.89
CA LYS A 146 -20.69 -3.82 -4.71
C LYS A 146 -22.15 -4.20 -4.92
N GLU A 147 -22.74 -3.86 -6.07
CA GLU A 147 -24.12 -4.22 -6.41
C GLU A 147 -24.35 -5.73 -6.51
N LYS A 148 -23.37 -6.46 -7.09
CA LYS A 148 -23.47 -7.93 -7.26
C LYS A 148 -23.24 -8.68 -5.96
N THR A 149 -22.20 -8.30 -5.20
CA THR A 149 -21.76 -9.09 -4.02
C THR A 149 -22.47 -8.69 -2.73
N LYS A 150 -22.94 -7.44 -2.63
CA LYS A 150 -23.57 -6.86 -1.43
C LYS A 150 -22.67 -6.88 -0.17
N VAL A 151 -21.37 -7.07 -0.36
CA VAL A 151 -20.41 -6.99 0.75
C VAL A 151 -19.91 -5.58 0.95
N PRO A 152 -19.45 -5.20 2.16
CA PRO A 152 -18.86 -3.89 2.40
C PRO A 152 -17.64 -3.64 1.51
N LEU A 153 -17.58 -2.45 0.89
CA LEU A 153 -16.46 -1.95 0.14
C LEU A 153 -15.80 -0.82 0.93
N ILE A 154 -14.59 -1.06 1.41
CA ILE A 154 -13.84 -0.14 2.26
C ILE A 154 -12.67 0.41 1.46
N ILE A 155 -12.55 1.72 1.42
CA ILE A 155 -11.39 2.40 0.84
C ILE A 155 -10.40 2.73 1.94
N SER A 156 -9.14 2.36 1.72
CA SER A 156 -8.00 2.71 2.56
C SER A 156 -7.05 3.59 1.76
N GLN A 157 -7.10 4.89 1.99
CA GLN A 157 -6.19 5.84 1.34
C GLN A 157 -4.82 5.79 2.03
N SER A 158 -3.76 5.69 1.22
CA SER A 158 -2.37 5.65 1.68
C SER A 158 -1.76 7.06 1.69
N SER A 159 -0.53 7.22 1.16
CA SER A 159 0.15 8.52 1.13
C SER A 159 -0.59 9.53 0.25
N TYR A 160 -1.10 9.07 -0.89
CA TYR A 160 -1.86 9.87 -1.84
C TYR A 160 -3.16 9.17 -2.23
N ALA A 161 -4.25 9.93 -2.28
CA ALA A 161 -5.49 9.54 -2.95
C ALA A 161 -6.14 10.80 -3.51
N ALA A 162 -5.53 11.35 -4.56
CA ALA A 162 -5.90 12.64 -5.11
C ALA A 162 -6.46 12.52 -6.54
N SER A 163 -7.28 13.49 -6.97
CA SER A 163 -7.84 13.55 -8.32
C SER A 163 -8.56 12.23 -8.68
N GLY A 164 -8.14 11.51 -9.72
CA GLY A 164 -8.68 10.20 -10.10
C GLY A 164 -8.64 9.16 -8.96
N GLY A 165 -7.61 9.17 -8.09
CA GLY A 165 -7.55 8.31 -6.91
C GLY A 165 -8.64 8.60 -5.89
N TYR A 166 -8.96 9.87 -5.67
CA TYR A 166 -10.11 10.26 -4.85
C TYR A 166 -11.43 9.91 -5.54
N PHE A 167 -11.53 10.10 -6.87
CA PHE A 167 -12.72 9.74 -7.62
C PHE A 167 -13.05 8.24 -7.49
N ILE A 168 -12.06 7.35 -7.64
CA ILE A 168 -12.23 5.91 -7.40
C ILE A 168 -12.70 5.65 -5.97
N SER A 169 -12.18 6.39 -4.98
CA SER A 169 -12.58 6.25 -3.58
C SER A 169 -14.07 6.43 -3.33
N LEU A 170 -14.77 7.19 -4.16
CA LEU A 170 -16.21 7.43 -4.02
C LEU A 170 -17.08 6.18 -4.25
N ALA A 171 -16.51 5.10 -4.78
CA ALA A 171 -17.22 3.83 -4.89
C ALA A 171 -17.45 3.14 -3.54
N GLY A 172 -16.63 3.44 -2.52
CA GLY A 172 -16.66 2.80 -1.22
C GLY A 172 -17.90 3.11 -0.37
N ASP A 173 -18.18 2.22 0.59
CA ASP A 173 -19.14 2.49 1.68
C ASP A 173 -18.50 3.34 2.78
N TYR A 174 -17.19 3.14 2.98
CA TYR A 174 -16.36 3.88 3.93
C TYR A 174 -15.07 4.30 3.24
N ILE A 175 -14.63 5.52 3.49
CA ILE A 175 -13.34 6.04 3.06
C ILE A 175 -12.53 6.38 4.31
N MET A 176 -11.40 5.71 4.46
CA MET A 176 -10.47 5.89 5.56
C MET A 176 -9.14 6.41 5.03
N ALA A 177 -8.52 7.33 5.74
CA ALA A 177 -7.24 7.93 5.39
C ALA A 177 -6.33 7.97 6.62
N GLU A 178 -5.04 7.93 6.40
CA GLU A 178 -4.03 8.19 7.43
C GLU A 178 -4.00 9.69 7.76
N PRO A 179 -3.56 10.10 8.96
CA PRO A 179 -3.49 11.53 9.32
C PRO A 179 -2.66 12.41 8.38
N MET A 180 -1.70 11.82 7.66
CA MET A 180 -0.80 12.52 6.73
C MET A 180 -1.14 12.28 5.26
N THR A 181 -2.24 11.60 4.96
CA THR A 181 -2.69 11.35 3.59
C THR A 181 -3.00 12.66 2.86
N ILE A 182 -2.47 12.81 1.66
CA ILE A 182 -2.86 13.87 0.72
C ILE A 182 -4.03 13.36 -0.11
N THR A 183 -5.19 13.98 0.02
CA THR A 183 -6.43 13.55 -0.64
C THR A 183 -7.20 14.73 -1.24
N GLY A 184 -8.26 14.46 -1.99
CA GLY A 184 -9.07 15.47 -2.64
C GLY A 184 -8.55 15.82 -4.03
N SER A 185 -8.14 17.09 -4.29
CA SER A 185 -7.81 17.60 -5.63
C SER A 185 -8.97 17.38 -6.61
N ILE A 186 -10.14 17.91 -6.24
CA ILE A 186 -11.43 17.68 -6.91
C ILE A 186 -11.68 18.79 -7.91
N GLY A 187 -11.95 18.42 -9.19
CA GLY A 187 -12.40 19.36 -10.22
C GLY A 187 -11.30 20.25 -10.81
N VAL A 188 -10.07 19.80 -10.82
CA VAL A 188 -8.94 20.53 -11.42
C VAL A 188 -8.41 19.76 -12.61
#